data_193d5396ca1c78c3bc22a240c417e783
#
_entry.id   193d5396ca1c78c3bc22a240c417e783
#
_cell.length_a   1.000
_cell.length_b   1.000
_cell.length_c   1.000
_cell.angle_alpha   90.00
_cell.angle_beta   90.00
_cell.angle_gamma   90.00
#
_symmetry.space_group_name_H-M   'P 1'
#
loop_
_entity.id
_entity.type
_entity.pdbx_description
1 polymer ?
#
loop_
_entity_poly.entity_id
_entity_poly.type
_entity_poly.pdbx_seq_one_letter_code
_entity_poly.pdbx_strand_id
1 'polypeptide(L)'
;TFTMILLVPGDPIEVRRGERGISPERLAELRHEMGLDQPIWKQFFDYVWALLHGDFGTSVISKSPIAEEFLTLFPATLELTFCAMLFAVAVGVPAGVMAAAKRGSFYDQTLMGAALTGYSMPIFWWGLILILFMSNTLHLTPVSGRIDLIKYYFRPVTGFMLIDSIISGQKGAFMDAVRHLILPTIVLGTVPLAVIARMTRSSMLEVLEEDY
;
A
#
# COMPACT_ATOMS: atom_id res chain seq x y z
N THR A 1 -18.56 7.20 3.14
CA THR A 1 -17.67 8.16 2.47
C THR A 1 -18.39 9.44 2.11
N PHE A 2 -19.50 9.43 1.34
CA PHE A 2 -20.28 10.62 0.93
C PHE A 2 -20.67 11.51 2.12
N THR A 3 -21.31 10.94 3.13
CA THR A 3 -21.76 11.65 4.34
C THR A 3 -20.58 12.25 5.14
N MET A 4 -19.43 11.58 5.17
CA MET A 4 -18.24 12.07 5.87
C MET A 4 -17.68 13.33 5.23
N ILE A 5 -17.72 13.44 3.90
CA ILE A 5 -17.25 14.65 3.19
C ILE A 5 -18.13 15.87 3.54
N LEU A 6 -19.43 15.65 3.74
CA LEU A 6 -20.37 16.71 4.13
C LEU A 6 -20.22 17.15 5.60
N LEU A 7 -19.63 16.30 6.46
CA LEU A 7 -19.40 16.60 7.88
C LEU A 7 -18.07 17.31 8.13
N VAL A 8 -17.16 17.31 7.16
CA VAL A 8 -15.88 18.03 7.28
C VAL A 8 -16.17 19.52 7.15
N PRO A 9 -15.82 20.34 8.17
CA PRO A 9 -15.99 21.79 8.09
C PRO A 9 -15.04 22.35 7.01
N GLY A 10 -15.61 23.06 6.02
CA GLY A 10 -14.92 23.67 4.89
C GLY A 10 -15.71 23.53 3.60
N ASP A 11 -15.59 24.51 2.72
CA ASP A 11 -16.20 24.44 1.39
C ASP A 11 -15.31 23.59 0.47
N PRO A 12 -15.81 22.46 -0.09
CA PRO A 12 -15.02 21.62 -1.01
C PRO A 12 -14.45 22.40 -2.21
N ILE A 13 -15.06 23.52 -2.56
CA ILE A 13 -14.62 24.36 -3.66
C ILE A 13 -13.42 25.23 -3.25
N GLU A 14 -13.41 25.75 -2.02
CA GLU A 14 -12.30 26.53 -1.49
C GLU A 14 -11.05 25.67 -1.34
N VAL A 15 -11.18 24.43 -0.83
CA VAL A 15 -10.10 23.44 -0.75
C VAL A 15 -9.54 23.08 -2.13
N ARG A 16 -10.40 23.05 -3.15
CA ARG A 16 -10.02 22.65 -4.53
C ARG A 16 -9.10 23.64 -5.24
N ARG A 17 -9.06 24.90 -4.84
CA ARG A 17 -8.32 25.98 -5.53
C ARG A 17 -7.20 26.63 -4.73
N GLY A 18 -7.01 26.28 -3.47
CA GLY A 18 -6.02 26.94 -2.62
C GLY A 18 -6.43 28.36 -2.24
N GLU A 19 -5.62 29.04 -1.44
CA GLU A 19 -5.86 30.32 -0.77
C GLU A 19 -6.07 31.56 -1.68
N ARG A 20 -6.18 31.40 -3.00
CA ARG A 20 -6.48 32.51 -3.90
C ARG A 20 -7.99 32.73 -3.95
N GLY A 21 -8.42 33.79 -3.31
CA GLY A 21 -9.83 34.21 -3.22
C GLY A 21 -10.56 34.13 -4.54
N ILE A 22 -11.68 33.41 -4.53
CA ILE A 22 -12.60 33.28 -5.68
C ILE A 22 -13.67 34.38 -5.49
N SER A 23 -14.06 35.05 -6.58
CA SER A 23 -15.18 35.97 -6.49
C SER A 23 -16.48 35.24 -6.10
N PRO A 24 -17.35 35.85 -5.28
CA PRO A 24 -18.61 35.22 -4.85
C PRO A 24 -19.46 34.70 -6.01
N GLU A 25 -19.44 35.40 -7.13
CA GLU A 25 -20.20 35.05 -8.35
C GLU A 25 -19.67 33.74 -8.95
N ARG A 26 -18.35 33.63 -9.07
CA ARG A 26 -17.69 32.41 -9.61
C ARG A 26 -17.82 31.21 -8.67
N LEU A 27 -17.88 31.45 -7.36
CA LEU A 27 -18.16 30.42 -6.37
C LEU A 27 -19.59 29.85 -6.53
N ALA A 28 -20.58 30.72 -6.77
CA ALA A 28 -21.94 30.31 -7.00
C ALA A 28 -22.12 29.51 -8.30
N GLU A 29 -21.47 29.92 -9.39
CA GLU A 29 -21.43 29.17 -10.64
C GLU A 29 -20.83 27.77 -10.46
N LEU A 30 -19.70 27.66 -9.77
CA LEU A 30 -19.05 26.39 -9.51
C LEU A 30 -19.87 25.45 -8.62
N ARG A 31 -20.61 26.00 -7.64
CA ARG A 31 -21.55 25.23 -6.84
C ARG A 31 -22.69 24.66 -7.68
N HIS A 32 -23.19 25.46 -8.63
CA HIS A 32 -24.24 25.02 -9.54
C HIS A 32 -23.72 23.95 -10.53
N GLU A 33 -22.57 24.20 -11.15
CA GLU A 33 -21.91 23.22 -12.05
C GLU A 33 -21.66 21.88 -11.39
N MET A 34 -21.31 21.87 -10.10
CA MET A 34 -21.05 20.64 -9.33
C MET A 34 -22.29 20.07 -8.65
N GLY A 35 -23.46 20.69 -8.80
CA GLY A 35 -24.71 20.24 -8.19
C GLY A 35 -24.71 20.35 -6.65
N LEU A 36 -23.82 21.13 -6.06
CA LEU A 36 -23.71 21.29 -4.61
C LEU A 36 -24.81 22.21 -4.01
N ASP A 37 -25.56 22.91 -4.86
CA ASP A 37 -26.72 23.68 -4.52
C ASP A 37 -28.02 22.86 -4.39
N GLN A 38 -27.94 21.56 -4.77
CA GLN A 38 -29.09 20.66 -4.71
C GLN A 38 -29.28 20.07 -3.32
N PRO A 39 -30.48 19.57 -2.97
CA PRO A 39 -30.73 18.87 -1.72
C PRO A 39 -29.78 17.66 -1.55
N ILE A 40 -29.31 17.42 -0.35
CA ILE A 40 -28.30 16.37 -0.03
C ILE A 40 -28.76 14.98 -0.52
N TRP A 41 -30.06 14.66 -0.39
CA TRP A 41 -30.58 13.40 -0.88
C TRP A 41 -30.44 13.23 -2.39
N LYS A 42 -30.59 14.31 -3.15
CA LYS A 42 -30.42 14.27 -4.61
C LYS A 42 -28.95 14.12 -5.00
N GLN A 43 -28.06 14.88 -4.35
CA GLN A 43 -26.61 14.71 -4.53
C GLN A 43 -26.17 13.27 -4.24
N PHE A 44 -26.76 12.63 -3.22
CA PHE A 44 -26.47 11.23 -2.87
C PHE A 44 -26.96 10.28 -3.97
N PHE A 45 -28.17 10.43 -4.46
CA PHE A 45 -28.68 9.57 -5.53
C PHE A 45 -27.91 9.75 -6.84
N ASP A 46 -27.59 10.99 -7.23
CA ASP A 46 -26.78 11.28 -8.41
C ASP A 46 -25.37 10.67 -8.29
N TYR A 47 -24.76 10.76 -7.11
CA TYR A 47 -23.48 10.13 -6.82
C TYR A 47 -23.54 8.59 -6.94
N VAL A 48 -24.54 7.96 -6.33
CA VAL A 48 -24.72 6.50 -6.41
C VAL A 48 -25.02 6.07 -7.85
N TRP A 49 -25.83 6.84 -8.55
CA TRP A 49 -26.14 6.58 -9.95
C TRP A 49 -24.90 6.63 -10.84
N ALA A 50 -24.08 7.66 -10.69
CA ALA A 50 -22.80 7.79 -11.41
C ALA A 50 -21.89 6.60 -11.12
N LEU A 51 -21.73 6.20 -9.85
CA LEU A 51 -20.93 5.03 -9.46
C LEU A 51 -21.42 3.74 -10.12
N LEU A 52 -22.73 3.51 -10.16
CA LEU A 52 -23.31 2.32 -10.79
C LEU A 52 -23.09 2.27 -12.31
N HIS A 53 -22.85 3.41 -12.94
CA HIS A 53 -22.52 3.52 -14.36
C HIS A 53 -21.01 3.59 -14.62
N GLY A 54 -20.17 3.39 -13.58
CA GLY A 54 -18.71 3.38 -13.70
C GLY A 54 -18.07 4.77 -13.76
N ASP A 55 -18.84 5.82 -13.49
CA ASP A 55 -18.30 7.18 -13.34
C ASP A 55 -17.91 7.43 -11.88
N PHE A 56 -16.60 7.34 -11.62
CA PHE A 56 -16.01 7.61 -10.31
C PHE A 56 -15.64 9.09 -10.13
N GLY A 57 -15.95 9.93 -11.11
CA GLY A 57 -15.59 11.33 -11.11
C GLY A 57 -14.12 11.59 -11.43
N THR A 58 -13.71 12.83 -11.17
CA THR A 58 -12.33 13.30 -11.40
C THR A 58 -11.61 13.59 -10.09
N SER A 59 -10.32 13.25 -10.04
CA SER A 59 -9.45 13.55 -8.91
C SER A 59 -9.35 15.06 -8.67
N VAL A 60 -9.44 15.47 -7.41
CA VAL A 60 -9.32 16.88 -7.03
C VAL A 60 -7.89 17.38 -7.26
N ILE A 61 -6.90 16.51 -7.09
CA ILE A 61 -5.46 16.82 -7.12
C ILE A 61 -4.93 16.78 -8.55
N SER A 62 -5.07 15.65 -9.23
CA SER A 62 -4.51 15.41 -10.57
C SER A 62 -5.41 15.88 -11.71
N LYS A 63 -6.72 16.10 -11.43
CA LYS A 63 -7.77 16.42 -12.40
C LYS A 63 -7.98 15.37 -13.50
N SER A 64 -7.43 14.18 -13.32
CA SER A 64 -7.66 13.01 -14.18
C SER A 64 -8.86 12.18 -13.69
N PRO A 65 -9.47 11.36 -14.55
CA PRO A 65 -10.51 10.43 -14.14
C PRO A 65 -9.99 9.47 -13.07
N ILE A 66 -10.74 9.31 -11.96
CA ILE A 66 -10.33 8.44 -10.84
C ILE A 66 -10.19 6.99 -11.30
N ALA A 67 -11.02 6.54 -12.25
CA ALA A 67 -10.91 5.20 -12.81
C ALA A 67 -9.54 4.94 -13.47
N GLU A 68 -9.03 5.90 -14.23
CA GLU A 68 -7.71 5.79 -14.88
C GLU A 68 -6.57 5.77 -13.87
N GLU A 69 -6.62 6.65 -12.86
CA GLU A 69 -5.64 6.62 -11.77
C GLU A 69 -5.65 5.30 -11.02
N PHE A 70 -6.86 4.81 -10.70
CA PHE A 70 -7.02 3.54 -10.02
C PHE A 70 -6.41 2.39 -10.83
N LEU A 71 -6.75 2.27 -12.11
CA LEU A 71 -6.21 1.22 -12.99
C LEU A 71 -4.69 1.30 -13.16
N THR A 72 -4.11 2.50 -13.04
CA THR A 72 -2.67 2.71 -13.14
C THR A 72 -1.93 2.35 -11.84
N LEU A 73 -2.52 2.69 -10.68
CA LEU A 73 -1.87 2.53 -9.38
C LEU A 73 -2.19 1.19 -8.70
N PHE A 74 -3.36 0.63 -8.96
CA PHE A 74 -3.83 -0.61 -8.33
C PHE A 74 -2.94 -1.83 -8.61
N PRO A 75 -2.45 -2.06 -9.84
CA PRO A 75 -1.52 -3.16 -10.10
C PRO A 75 -0.24 -3.09 -9.25
N ALA A 76 0.29 -1.87 -9.03
CA ALA A 76 1.46 -1.67 -8.18
C ALA A 76 1.20 -2.08 -6.72
N THR A 77 0.01 -1.72 -6.20
CA THR A 77 -0.40 -2.09 -4.85
C THR A 77 -0.61 -3.60 -4.72
N LEU A 78 -1.22 -4.25 -5.71
CA LEU A 78 -1.39 -5.70 -5.74
C LEU A 78 -0.05 -6.43 -5.78
N GLU A 79 0.88 -6.00 -6.64
CA GLU A 79 2.21 -6.58 -6.77
C GLU A 79 2.96 -6.54 -5.43
N LEU A 80 2.98 -5.38 -4.79
CA LEU A 80 3.64 -5.19 -3.51
C LEU A 80 2.96 -6.01 -2.39
N THR A 81 1.63 -6.02 -2.35
CA THR A 81 0.87 -6.80 -1.35
C THR A 81 1.12 -8.29 -1.50
N PHE A 82 1.13 -8.79 -2.75
CA PHE A 82 1.42 -10.19 -3.03
C PHE A 82 2.85 -10.57 -2.60
N CYS A 83 3.84 -9.76 -2.93
CA CYS A 83 5.23 -9.98 -2.53
C CYS A 83 5.40 -9.94 -1.00
N ALA A 84 4.75 -8.98 -0.32
CA ALA A 84 4.79 -8.85 1.13
C ALA A 84 4.15 -10.06 1.83
N MET A 85 3.01 -10.53 1.33
CA MET A 85 2.33 -11.72 1.88
C MET A 85 3.14 -13.00 1.62
N LEU A 86 3.68 -13.16 0.42
CA LEU A 86 4.55 -14.29 0.09
C LEU A 86 5.78 -14.34 1.02
N PHE A 87 6.43 -13.19 1.23
CA PHE A 87 7.53 -13.07 2.18
C PHE A 87 7.10 -13.43 3.60
N ALA A 88 5.96 -12.90 4.06
CA ALA A 88 5.45 -13.15 5.40
C ALA A 88 5.16 -14.64 5.66
N VAL A 89 4.57 -15.33 4.68
CA VAL A 89 4.30 -16.77 4.77
C VAL A 89 5.58 -17.59 4.66
N ALA A 90 6.43 -17.29 3.68
CA ALA A 90 7.66 -18.04 3.41
C ALA A 90 8.67 -17.98 4.58
N VAL A 91 8.66 -16.89 5.34
CA VAL A 91 9.53 -16.72 6.51
C VAL A 91 8.80 -17.03 7.81
N GLY A 92 7.56 -16.56 7.95
CA GLY A 92 6.79 -16.66 9.20
C GLY A 92 6.41 -18.09 9.56
N VAL A 93 5.98 -18.91 8.60
CA VAL A 93 5.61 -20.32 8.86
C VAL A 93 6.82 -21.14 9.30
N PRO A 94 7.95 -21.19 8.58
CA PRO A 94 9.12 -21.92 9.05
C PRO A 94 9.65 -21.41 10.38
N ALA A 95 9.67 -20.10 10.60
CA ALA A 95 10.10 -19.51 11.86
C ALA A 95 9.21 -19.93 13.03
N GLY A 96 7.87 -19.94 12.85
CA GLY A 96 6.92 -20.39 13.86
C GLY A 96 7.06 -21.87 14.19
N VAL A 97 7.22 -22.75 13.18
CA VAL A 97 7.47 -24.18 13.36
C VAL A 97 8.77 -24.42 14.13
N MET A 98 9.86 -23.74 13.76
CA MET A 98 11.15 -23.87 14.46
C MET A 98 11.06 -23.37 15.91
N ALA A 99 10.31 -22.32 16.19
CA ALA A 99 10.10 -21.82 17.53
C ALA A 99 9.31 -22.81 18.40
N ALA A 100 8.28 -23.46 17.83
CA ALA A 100 7.54 -24.51 18.52
C ALA A 100 8.39 -25.74 18.82
N ALA A 101 9.16 -26.21 17.83
CA ALA A 101 10.05 -27.36 17.97
C ALA A 101 11.17 -27.12 19.02
N LYS A 102 11.56 -25.86 19.23
CA LYS A 102 12.58 -25.47 20.22
C LYS A 102 11.99 -24.62 21.33
N ARG A 103 10.81 -25.00 21.82
CA ARG A 103 10.08 -24.28 22.87
C ARG A 103 10.98 -23.96 24.08
N GLY A 104 10.91 -22.73 24.58
CA GLY A 104 11.68 -22.23 25.72
C GLY A 104 13.17 -21.95 25.44
N SER A 105 13.66 -22.24 24.24
CA SER A 105 15.03 -21.94 23.84
C SER A 105 15.25 -20.44 23.60
N PHE A 106 16.51 -20.03 23.54
CA PHE A 106 16.90 -18.67 23.16
C PHE A 106 16.34 -18.25 21.80
N TYR A 107 16.29 -19.19 20.84
CA TYR A 107 15.67 -18.94 19.51
C TYR A 107 14.19 -18.60 19.61
N ASP A 108 13.43 -19.37 20.38
CA ASP A 108 12.00 -19.11 20.60
C ASP A 108 11.77 -17.74 21.25
N GLN A 109 12.52 -17.43 22.30
CA GLN A 109 12.39 -16.14 23.00
C GLN A 109 12.77 -14.95 22.11
N THR A 110 13.86 -15.06 21.34
CA THR A 110 14.30 -14.01 20.41
C THR A 110 13.32 -13.81 19.27
N LEU A 111 12.79 -14.88 18.70
CA LEU A 111 11.79 -14.78 17.63
C LEU A 111 10.51 -14.12 18.12
N MET A 112 10.00 -14.51 19.29
CA MET A 112 8.79 -13.91 19.86
C MET A 112 9.02 -12.44 20.25
N GLY A 113 10.19 -12.11 20.80
CA GLY A 113 10.57 -10.74 21.10
C GLY A 113 10.69 -9.88 19.84
N ALA A 114 11.34 -10.38 18.80
CA ALA A 114 11.45 -9.69 17.51
C ALA A 114 10.07 -9.50 16.84
N ALA A 115 9.22 -10.52 16.88
CA ALA A 115 7.86 -10.44 16.36
C ALA A 115 7.02 -9.39 17.09
N LEU A 116 7.12 -9.33 18.44
CA LEU A 116 6.44 -8.33 19.23
C LEU A 116 6.96 -6.91 18.94
N THR A 117 8.27 -6.75 18.83
CA THR A 117 8.89 -5.46 18.50
C THR A 117 8.46 -5.00 17.11
N GLY A 118 8.54 -5.85 16.09
CA GLY A 118 8.12 -5.52 14.73
C GLY A 118 6.64 -5.16 14.62
N TYR A 119 5.77 -5.80 15.39
CA TYR A 119 4.36 -5.47 15.45
C TYR A 119 4.08 -4.13 16.16
N SER A 120 4.88 -3.78 17.17
CA SER A 120 4.69 -2.56 17.99
C SER A 120 5.25 -1.29 17.34
N MET A 121 6.13 -1.42 16.37
CA MET A 121 6.74 -0.27 15.69
C MET A 121 5.79 0.34 14.66
N PRO A 122 5.68 1.69 14.58
CA PRO A 122 5.00 2.34 13.48
C PRO A 122 5.67 1.97 12.15
N ILE A 123 4.87 1.50 11.17
CA ILE A 123 5.38 0.96 9.91
C ILE A 123 6.25 1.96 9.13
N PHE A 124 5.90 3.26 9.16
CA PHE A 124 6.67 4.31 8.51
C PHE A 124 8.06 4.50 9.14
N TRP A 125 8.14 4.40 10.47
CA TRP A 125 9.40 4.54 11.20
C TRP A 125 10.34 3.36 10.91
N TRP A 126 9.79 2.14 10.90
CA TRP A 126 10.51 0.95 10.50
C TRP A 126 11.05 1.07 9.06
N GLY A 127 10.22 1.56 8.13
CA GLY A 127 10.63 1.84 6.76
C GLY A 127 11.80 2.83 6.67
N LEU A 128 11.75 3.93 7.42
CA LEU A 128 12.84 4.92 7.43
C LEU A 128 14.15 4.34 7.94
N ILE A 129 14.13 3.53 9.01
CA ILE A 129 15.34 2.87 9.52
C ILE A 129 15.93 1.92 8.46
N LEU A 130 15.09 1.13 7.79
CA LEU A 130 15.56 0.23 6.75
C LEU A 130 16.11 0.97 5.54
N ILE A 131 15.51 2.08 5.11
CA ILE A 131 16.05 2.94 4.05
C ILE A 131 17.43 3.46 4.46
N LEU A 132 17.56 4.00 5.68
CA LEU A 132 18.83 4.54 6.17
C LEU A 132 19.93 3.47 6.17
N PHE A 133 19.62 2.28 6.63
CA PHE A 133 20.59 1.20 6.74
C PHE A 133 20.84 0.50 5.40
N MET A 134 19.81 0.02 4.72
CA MET A 134 19.95 -0.79 3.52
C MET A 134 20.27 0.04 2.27
N SER A 135 19.66 1.22 2.13
CA SER A 135 19.86 2.04 0.93
C SER A 135 21.02 3.02 1.09
N ASN A 136 21.07 3.78 2.20
CA ASN A 136 22.09 4.83 2.36
C ASN A 136 23.43 4.28 2.86
N THR A 137 23.44 3.29 3.77
CA THR A 137 24.68 2.80 4.36
C THR A 137 25.24 1.63 3.55
N LEU A 138 24.42 0.63 3.26
CA LEU A 138 24.86 -0.59 2.57
C LEU A 138 24.74 -0.52 1.04
N HIS A 139 24.02 0.45 0.50
CA HIS A 139 23.77 0.61 -0.95
C HIS A 139 23.22 -0.66 -1.64
N LEU A 140 22.43 -1.47 -0.89
CA LEU A 140 21.88 -2.73 -1.38
C LEU A 140 20.57 -2.55 -2.16
N THR A 141 19.78 -1.56 -1.75
CA THR A 141 18.44 -1.29 -2.33
C THR A 141 18.33 0.18 -2.72
N PRO A 142 17.51 0.50 -3.73
CA PRO A 142 17.16 1.88 -4.06
C PRO A 142 16.34 2.53 -2.94
N VAL A 143 16.37 3.86 -2.88
CA VAL A 143 15.64 4.64 -1.86
C VAL A 143 14.15 4.77 -2.21
N SER A 144 13.82 4.85 -3.51
CA SER A 144 12.45 5.12 -3.98
C SER A 144 12.24 4.66 -5.42
N GLY A 145 10.99 4.67 -5.86
CA GLY A 145 10.62 4.27 -7.22
C GLY A 145 10.26 2.79 -7.33
N ARG A 146 9.92 2.37 -8.55
CA ARG A 146 9.61 0.97 -8.91
C ARG A 146 10.65 0.37 -9.84
N ILE A 147 11.42 1.24 -10.53
CA ILE A 147 12.51 0.92 -11.44
C ILE A 147 13.35 2.19 -11.64
N ASP A 148 14.60 2.04 -12.02
CA ASP A 148 15.48 3.16 -12.41
C ASP A 148 15.08 3.68 -13.81
N LEU A 149 14.30 4.75 -13.84
CA LEU A 149 13.80 5.36 -15.09
C LEU A 149 14.89 6.01 -15.96
N ILE A 150 16.09 6.21 -15.42
CA ILE A 150 17.23 6.73 -16.19
C ILE A 150 17.85 5.60 -17.02
N LYS A 151 17.90 4.38 -16.45
CA LYS A 151 18.49 3.21 -17.11
C LYS A 151 17.49 2.45 -17.97
N TYR A 152 16.24 2.37 -17.52
CA TYR A 152 15.21 1.54 -18.11
C TYR A 152 13.99 2.37 -18.44
N TYR A 153 13.70 2.55 -19.70
CA TYR A 153 12.50 3.25 -20.14
C TYR A 153 11.67 2.34 -21.04
N PHE A 154 10.48 1.99 -20.58
CA PHE A 154 9.49 1.24 -21.35
C PHE A 154 8.08 1.66 -20.95
N ARG A 155 7.15 1.44 -21.86
CA ARG A 155 5.73 1.73 -21.60
C ARG A 155 5.13 0.57 -20.80
N PRO A 156 4.50 0.83 -19.64
CA PRO A 156 3.78 -0.22 -18.91
C PRO A 156 2.68 -0.83 -19.79
N VAL A 157 2.58 -2.16 -19.80
CA VAL A 157 1.56 -2.91 -20.51
C VAL A 157 0.51 -3.44 -19.55
N THR A 158 0.96 -4.04 -18.45
CA THR A 158 0.10 -4.66 -17.45
C THR A 158 -0.05 -3.81 -16.18
N GLY A 159 0.87 -2.87 -15.96
CA GLY A 159 1.00 -2.10 -14.74
C GLY A 159 1.72 -2.82 -13.59
N PHE A 160 1.99 -4.14 -13.73
CA PHE A 160 2.84 -4.91 -12.83
C PHE A 160 4.30 -4.74 -13.26
N MET A 161 5.11 -4.11 -12.43
CA MET A 161 6.49 -3.74 -12.82
C MET A 161 7.37 -4.96 -13.09
N LEU A 162 7.23 -6.03 -12.32
CA LEU A 162 7.97 -7.28 -12.55
C LEU A 162 7.62 -7.89 -13.91
N ILE A 163 6.34 -7.92 -14.27
CA ILE A 163 5.86 -8.48 -15.53
C ILE A 163 6.29 -7.57 -16.68
N ASP A 164 6.07 -6.27 -16.56
CA ASP A 164 6.39 -5.29 -17.59
C ASP A 164 7.90 -5.20 -17.84
N SER A 165 8.73 -5.39 -16.80
CA SER A 165 10.19 -5.46 -16.95
C SER A 165 10.66 -6.67 -17.74
N ILE A 166 9.97 -7.81 -17.62
CA ILE A 166 10.23 -9.02 -18.44
C ILE A 166 9.78 -8.78 -19.88
N ILE A 167 8.56 -8.26 -20.07
CA ILE A 167 7.99 -7.98 -21.40
C ILE A 167 8.85 -6.98 -22.18
N SER A 168 9.46 -6.00 -21.48
CA SER A 168 10.32 -4.99 -22.12
C SER A 168 11.54 -5.57 -22.82
N GLY A 169 11.97 -6.77 -22.44
CA GLY A 169 13.17 -7.43 -22.99
C GLY A 169 14.49 -6.72 -22.64
N GLN A 170 14.48 -5.66 -21.83
CA GLN A 170 15.68 -4.92 -21.46
C GLN A 170 16.49 -5.69 -20.43
N LYS A 171 17.73 -6.04 -20.77
CA LYS A 171 18.62 -6.80 -19.87
C LYS A 171 18.85 -6.05 -18.55
N GLY A 172 18.52 -6.69 -17.43
CA GLY A 172 18.70 -6.12 -16.10
C GLY A 172 17.48 -5.39 -15.52
N ALA A 173 16.48 -5.04 -16.34
CA ALA A 173 15.27 -4.34 -15.87
C ALA A 173 14.50 -5.14 -14.81
N PHE A 174 14.36 -6.46 -14.99
CA PHE A 174 13.72 -7.34 -14.02
C PHE A 174 14.44 -7.32 -12.66
N MET A 175 15.77 -7.47 -12.68
CA MET A 175 16.54 -7.45 -11.43
C MET A 175 16.51 -6.09 -10.73
N ASP A 176 16.46 -5.02 -11.50
CA ASP A 176 16.30 -3.68 -10.96
C ASP A 176 14.91 -3.50 -10.31
N ALA A 177 13.85 -3.93 -10.97
CA ALA A 177 12.50 -3.93 -10.41
C ALA A 177 12.40 -4.77 -9.11
N VAL A 178 13.03 -5.95 -9.07
CA VAL A 178 13.12 -6.77 -7.84
C VAL A 178 13.82 -5.99 -6.73
N ARG A 179 14.94 -5.32 -6.99
CA ARG A 179 15.66 -4.53 -5.99
C ARG A 179 14.81 -3.40 -5.40
N HIS A 180 13.97 -2.76 -6.21
CA HIS A 180 13.03 -1.74 -5.74
C HIS A 180 11.91 -2.31 -4.86
N LEU A 181 11.53 -3.56 -5.07
CA LEU A 181 10.49 -4.25 -4.28
C LEU A 181 10.98 -4.82 -2.95
N ILE A 182 12.28 -5.13 -2.79
CA ILE A 182 12.81 -5.81 -1.58
C ILE A 182 12.44 -5.04 -0.32
N LEU A 183 12.78 -3.77 -0.26
CA LEU A 183 12.62 -2.97 0.96
C LEU A 183 11.16 -2.74 1.34
N PRO A 184 10.27 -2.29 0.42
CA PRO A 184 8.84 -2.19 0.70
C PRO A 184 8.20 -3.54 1.09
N THR A 185 8.63 -4.64 0.47
CA THR A 185 8.17 -5.99 0.79
C THR A 185 8.49 -6.37 2.23
N ILE A 186 9.73 -6.11 2.69
CA ILE A 186 10.15 -6.39 4.08
C ILE A 186 9.34 -5.52 5.04
N VAL A 187 9.22 -4.23 4.77
CA VAL A 187 8.49 -3.28 5.63
C VAL A 187 7.03 -3.70 5.80
N LEU A 188 6.31 -3.89 4.70
CA LEU A 188 4.89 -4.27 4.73
C LEU A 188 4.67 -5.70 5.21
N GLY A 189 5.60 -6.60 4.90
CA GLY A 189 5.54 -8.00 5.30
C GLY A 189 5.86 -8.25 6.77
N THR A 190 6.50 -7.32 7.48
CA THR A 190 6.90 -7.51 8.89
C THR A 190 5.71 -7.76 9.82
N VAL A 191 4.62 -7.00 9.68
CA VAL A 191 3.44 -7.14 10.53
C VAL A 191 2.74 -8.49 10.31
N PRO A 192 2.34 -8.88 9.09
CA PRO A 192 1.74 -10.20 8.85
C PRO A 192 2.70 -11.34 9.18
N LEU A 193 4.01 -11.21 8.94
CA LEU A 193 5.02 -12.19 9.33
C LEU A 193 4.98 -12.47 10.83
N ALA A 194 4.97 -11.42 11.65
CA ALA A 194 4.93 -11.55 13.11
C ALA A 194 3.65 -12.27 13.59
N VAL A 195 2.52 -11.98 12.96
CA VAL A 195 1.24 -12.65 13.26
C VAL A 195 1.29 -14.11 12.85
N ILE A 196 1.72 -14.41 11.62
CA ILE A 196 1.82 -15.78 11.08
C ILE A 196 2.77 -16.63 11.93
N ALA A 197 3.96 -16.13 12.25
CA ALA A 197 4.94 -16.86 13.05
C ALA A 197 4.38 -17.22 14.45
N ARG A 198 3.71 -16.27 15.10
CA ARG A 198 3.11 -16.48 16.42
C ARG A 198 1.94 -17.48 16.37
N MET A 199 1.05 -17.35 15.38
CA MET A 199 -0.08 -18.26 15.21
C MET A 199 0.42 -19.67 14.89
N THR A 200 1.36 -19.83 13.96
CA THR A 200 1.95 -21.11 13.61
C THR A 200 2.61 -21.77 14.83
N ARG A 201 3.37 -20.99 15.62
CA ARG A 201 3.96 -21.50 16.86
C ARG A 201 2.89 -22.00 17.84
N SER A 202 1.84 -21.22 18.08
CA SER A 202 0.76 -21.57 19.01
C SER A 202 0.06 -22.86 18.58
N SER A 203 -0.37 -22.94 17.32
CA SER A 203 -1.06 -24.13 16.79
C SER A 203 -0.17 -25.37 16.77
N MET A 204 1.13 -25.22 16.47
CA MET A 204 2.08 -26.34 16.55
C MET A 204 2.26 -26.86 17.97
N LEU A 205 2.32 -25.98 18.97
CA LEU A 205 2.43 -26.38 20.37
C LEU A 205 1.17 -27.13 20.84
N GLU A 206 -0.01 -26.65 20.44
CA GLU A 206 -1.27 -27.30 20.75
C GLU A 206 -1.33 -28.73 20.20
N VAL A 207 -0.97 -28.94 18.92
CA VAL A 207 -0.90 -30.25 18.31
C VAL A 207 0.17 -31.15 18.94
N LEU A 208 1.32 -30.61 19.33
CA LEU A 208 2.39 -31.37 19.96
C LEU A 208 2.10 -31.77 21.42
N GLU A 209 1.16 -31.08 22.08
CA GLU A 209 0.69 -31.39 23.44
C GLU A 209 -0.51 -32.35 23.46
N GLU A 210 -1.16 -32.62 22.30
CA GLU A 210 -2.18 -33.65 22.18
C GLU A 210 -1.50 -35.04 22.26
N ASP A 211 -1.76 -35.75 23.34
CA ASP A 211 -1.37 -37.16 23.49
C ASP A 211 -2.15 -38.01 22.48
N TYR A 212 -1.45 -38.62 21.53
CA TYR A 212 -1.99 -39.64 20.63
C TYR A 212 -1.97 -41.02 21.31
#